data_9bf1b3f86b4d89d8edcc3c392e2d69e9
#
_entry.id   9bf1b3f86b4d89d8edcc3c392e2d69e9
#
_cell.length_a   1.000
_cell.length_b   1.000
_cell.length_c   1.000
_cell.angle_alpha   90.00
_cell.angle_beta   90.00
_cell.angle_gamma   90.00
#
_symmetry.space_group_name_H-M   'P 1'
#
loop_
_entity.id
_entity.type
_entity.pdbx_description
1 polymer ?
#
loop_
_entity_poly.entity_id
_entity_poly.type
_entity_poly.pdbx_seq_one_letter_code
_entity_poly.pdbx_strand_id
1 'polypeptide(L)'
;MADDPFALFDEWYSQARETEINDSNAMALATADAQGHPSVRMVLLKGHGPDGFIFYTNCEGRKGGELLANPHAALLFHWKSWRRQIRIEGPVEPVDDATANAYFATRSRDSQLGAWASDQSRPLPDRAIFEQRFAEVQALFADKPVPRPPHWSGFRVVPQRIEFWEDRDHRLHHRRVFTRTGNGWDEGLLYP
;
A
#
# COMPACT_ATOMS: atom_id res chain seq x y z
N MET A 1 -30.28 0.19 -3.28
CA MET A 1 -29.09 1.03 -3.07
C MET A 1 -27.91 0.13 -3.38
N ALA A 2 -26.88 0.61 -4.09
CA ALA A 2 -25.66 -0.14 -4.24
C ALA A 2 -25.07 -0.43 -2.85
N ASP A 3 -24.47 -1.60 -2.67
CA ASP A 3 -23.75 -1.91 -1.44
C ASP A 3 -22.58 -0.94 -1.27
N ASP A 4 -22.18 -0.67 -0.02
CA ASP A 4 -21.00 0.13 0.26
C ASP A 4 -19.73 -0.70 0.00
N PRO A 5 -18.87 -0.34 -0.97
CA PRO A 5 -17.67 -1.11 -1.27
C PRO A 5 -16.68 -1.14 -0.09
N PHE A 6 -16.70 -0.17 0.80
CA PHE A 6 -15.84 -0.17 2.00
C PHE A 6 -16.35 -1.15 3.05
N ALA A 7 -17.66 -1.25 3.26
CA ALA A 7 -18.23 -2.26 4.13
C ALA A 7 -17.93 -3.69 3.61
N LEU A 8 -18.00 -3.91 2.30
CA LEU A 8 -17.64 -5.20 1.69
C LEU A 8 -16.12 -5.47 1.81
N PHE A 9 -15.29 -4.44 1.67
CA PHE A 9 -13.85 -4.56 1.91
C PHE A 9 -13.57 -4.98 3.37
N ASP A 10 -14.20 -4.33 4.34
CA ASP A 10 -14.03 -4.62 5.77
C ASP A 10 -14.44 -6.06 6.10
N GLU A 11 -15.55 -6.53 5.54
CA GLU A 11 -16.00 -7.91 5.70
C GLU A 11 -14.94 -8.90 5.19
N TRP A 12 -14.50 -8.75 3.94
CA TRP A 12 -13.54 -9.66 3.33
C TRP A 12 -12.16 -9.58 4.01
N TYR A 13 -11.74 -8.39 4.39
CA TYR A 13 -10.46 -8.18 5.08
C TYR A 13 -10.47 -8.77 6.48
N SER A 14 -11.59 -8.68 7.22
CA SER A 14 -11.74 -9.31 8.52
C SER A 14 -11.60 -10.85 8.41
N GLN A 15 -12.27 -11.45 7.43
CA GLN A 15 -12.14 -12.89 7.16
C GLN A 15 -10.70 -13.27 6.79
N ALA A 16 -10.03 -12.47 5.98
CA ALA A 16 -8.64 -12.71 5.59
C ALA A 16 -7.68 -12.63 6.82
N ARG A 17 -7.92 -11.72 7.74
CA ARG A 17 -7.13 -11.60 8.97
C ARG A 17 -7.18 -12.84 9.86
N GLU A 18 -8.27 -13.59 9.81
CA GLU A 18 -8.44 -14.83 10.59
C GLU A 18 -7.83 -16.04 9.91
N THR A 19 -7.66 -16.03 8.59
CA THR A 19 -7.36 -17.24 7.83
C THR A 19 -6.07 -17.20 7.02
N GLU A 20 -5.58 -16.01 6.62
CA GLU A 20 -4.29 -15.91 5.94
C GLU A 20 -3.15 -16.21 6.92
N ILE A 21 -2.22 -17.06 6.47
CA ILE A 21 -1.08 -17.50 7.30
C ILE A 21 -0.17 -16.31 7.67
N ASN A 22 0.01 -15.37 6.73
CA ASN A 22 0.86 -14.20 6.89
C ASN A 22 0.13 -12.95 6.37
N ASP A 23 0.59 -11.81 6.76
CA ASP A 23 0.32 -10.47 6.21
C ASP A 23 -0.96 -10.32 5.37
N SER A 24 -2.14 -10.55 5.96
CA SER A 24 -3.43 -10.33 5.28
C SER A 24 -3.57 -8.91 4.70
N ASN A 25 -2.78 -7.97 5.23
CA ASN A 25 -2.67 -6.59 4.78
C ASN A 25 -1.62 -6.37 3.68
N ALA A 26 -0.95 -7.42 3.21
CA ALA A 26 -0.03 -7.30 2.07
C ALA A 26 -0.81 -7.11 0.77
N MET A 27 -0.38 -6.15 -0.02
CA MET A 27 -0.98 -5.84 -1.33
C MET A 27 0.09 -5.56 -2.37
N ALA A 28 -0.13 -6.01 -3.59
CA ALA A 28 0.68 -5.56 -4.72
C ALA A 28 0.30 -4.11 -5.06
N LEU A 29 1.31 -3.26 -5.18
CA LEU A 29 1.20 -1.87 -5.63
C LEU A 29 1.80 -1.77 -7.01
N ALA A 30 0.99 -1.49 -8.00
CA ALA A 30 1.41 -1.15 -9.36
C ALA A 30 1.48 0.37 -9.51
N THR A 31 2.60 0.85 -10.05
CA THR A 31 2.85 2.26 -10.37
C THR A 31 3.47 2.35 -11.76
N ALA A 32 3.47 3.51 -12.38
CA ALA A 32 4.13 3.75 -13.64
C ALA A 32 4.95 5.06 -13.57
N ASP A 33 6.04 5.11 -14.32
CA ASP A 33 6.80 6.37 -14.48
C ASP A 33 6.06 7.38 -15.38
N ALA A 34 6.67 8.54 -15.60
CA ALA A 34 6.10 9.60 -16.45
C ALA A 34 5.94 9.18 -17.92
N GLN A 35 6.63 8.11 -18.38
CA GLN A 35 6.53 7.52 -19.71
C GLN A 35 5.51 6.37 -19.78
N GLY A 36 4.91 6.00 -18.63
CA GLY A 36 3.94 4.91 -18.55
C GLY A 36 4.56 3.52 -18.38
N HIS A 37 5.87 3.40 -18.13
CA HIS A 37 6.47 2.08 -17.87
C HIS A 37 6.04 1.57 -16.49
N PRO A 38 5.34 0.42 -16.42
CA PRO A 38 4.81 -0.08 -15.16
C PRO A 38 5.89 -0.76 -14.31
N SER A 39 5.68 -0.72 -13.02
CA SER A 39 6.42 -1.52 -12.06
C SER A 39 5.50 -1.97 -10.92
N VAL A 40 5.83 -3.11 -10.29
CA VAL A 40 5.01 -3.69 -9.21
C VAL A 40 5.88 -4.19 -8.07
N ARG A 41 5.39 -4.08 -6.84
CA ARG A 41 6.00 -4.60 -5.61
C ARG A 41 4.95 -4.80 -4.54
N MET A 42 5.30 -5.57 -3.50
CA MET A 42 4.45 -5.68 -2.32
C MET A 42 4.65 -4.50 -1.39
N VAL A 43 3.55 -4.00 -0.82
CA VAL A 43 3.52 -3.04 0.29
C VAL A 43 2.45 -3.50 1.29
N LEU A 44 2.43 -2.88 2.48
CA LEU A 44 1.45 -3.22 3.50
C LEU A 44 0.42 -2.10 3.64
N LEU A 45 -0.86 -2.47 3.62
CA LEU A 45 -1.95 -1.58 3.99
C LEU A 45 -1.79 -1.15 5.45
N LYS A 46 -1.90 0.15 5.73
CA LYS A 46 -1.75 0.73 7.07
C LYS A 46 -2.93 1.59 7.51
N GLY A 47 -3.84 1.87 6.61
CA GLY A 47 -5.11 2.54 6.88
C GLY A 47 -6.02 2.41 5.67
N HIS A 48 -7.32 2.33 5.92
CA HIS A 48 -8.34 2.31 4.87
C HIS A 48 -9.65 2.90 5.39
N GLY A 49 -10.47 3.34 4.48
CA GLY A 49 -11.77 3.92 4.74
C GLY A 49 -12.30 4.67 3.51
N PRO A 50 -13.41 5.41 3.65
CA PRO A 50 -14.04 6.14 2.54
C PRO A 50 -13.10 7.12 1.82
N ASP A 51 -12.07 7.61 2.53
CA ASP A 51 -11.06 8.52 1.98
C ASP A 51 -9.99 7.80 1.17
N GLY A 52 -9.84 6.48 1.28
CA GLY A 52 -8.91 5.67 0.52
C GLY A 52 -8.03 4.73 1.34
N PHE A 53 -6.99 4.23 0.68
CA PHE A 53 -6.10 3.15 1.16
C PHE A 53 -4.69 3.69 1.33
N ILE A 54 -4.13 3.59 2.54
CA ILE A 54 -2.86 4.22 2.93
C ILE A 54 -1.77 3.17 3.07
N PHE A 55 -0.61 3.47 2.50
CA PHE A 55 0.65 2.77 2.73
C PHE A 55 1.79 3.77 2.94
N TYR A 56 2.90 3.31 3.53
CA TYR A 56 4.06 4.16 3.81
C TYR A 56 5.30 3.62 3.12
N THR A 57 6.18 4.54 2.67
CA THR A 57 7.40 4.18 1.95
C THR A 57 8.45 5.29 2.04
N ASN A 58 9.64 4.99 1.53
CA ASN A 58 10.63 6.01 1.19
C ASN A 58 10.21 6.68 -0.14
N CYS A 59 9.98 7.99 -0.12
CA CYS A 59 9.54 8.78 -1.27
C CYS A 59 10.62 8.96 -2.34
N GLU A 60 11.90 8.81 -1.98
CA GLU A 60 13.04 8.86 -2.91
C GLU A 60 13.34 7.50 -3.55
N GLY A 61 12.67 6.42 -3.10
CA GLY A 61 12.74 5.12 -3.76
C GLY A 61 11.96 5.10 -5.07
N ARG A 62 12.18 4.05 -5.90
CA ARG A 62 11.58 3.94 -7.25
C ARG A 62 10.08 4.22 -7.26
N LYS A 63 9.29 3.55 -6.41
CA LYS A 63 7.84 3.75 -6.35
C LYS A 63 7.44 5.17 -5.91
N GLY A 64 8.21 5.78 -5.00
CA GLY A 64 7.97 7.16 -4.56
C GLY A 64 8.15 8.15 -5.70
N GLY A 65 9.27 8.04 -6.44
CA GLY A 65 9.52 8.86 -7.61
C GLY A 65 8.48 8.67 -8.72
N GLU A 66 8.06 7.41 -8.98
CA GLU A 66 6.97 7.11 -9.93
C GLU A 66 5.66 7.78 -9.52
N LEU A 67 5.25 7.68 -8.24
CA LEU A 67 4.01 8.29 -7.75
C LEU A 67 4.03 9.82 -7.74
N LEU A 68 5.20 10.43 -7.52
CA LEU A 68 5.34 11.89 -7.62
C LEU A 68 5.26 12.38 -9.07
N ALA A 69 5.75 11.58 -10.03
CA ALA A 69 5.73 11.92 -11.45
C ALA A 69 4.40 11.55 -12.14
N ASN A 70 3.76 10.47 -11.70
CA ASN A 70 2.49 9.96 -12.21
C ASN A 70 1.63 9.51 -11.02
N PRO A 71 0.78 10.38 -10.45
CA PRO A 71 0.03 10.13 -9.23
C PRO A 71 -1.18 9.22 -9.45
N HIS A 72 -0.98 8.04 -10.04
CA HIS A 72 -1.97 6.99 -10.21
C HIS A 72 -1.41 5.64 -9.82
N ALA A 73 -2.23 4.81 -9.21
CA ALA A 73 -1.84 3.47 -8.80
C ALA A 73 -2.99 2.48 -8.89
N ALA A 74 -2.60 1.20 -8.94
CA ALA A 74 -3.50 0.10 -8.67
C ALA A 74 -2.97 -0.74 -7.50
N LEU A 75 -3.88 -1.12 -6.60
CA LEU A 75 -3.62 -2.04 -5.50
C LEU A 75 -4.29 -3.39 -5.81
N LEU A 76 -3.66 -4.48 -5.43
CA LEU A 76 -4.23 -5.81 -5.52
C LEU A 76 -4.00 -6.57 -4.21
N PHE A 77 -5.09 -6.93 -3.53
CA PHE A 77 -5.10 -7.95 -2.49
C PHE A 77 -5.42 -9.30 -3.13
N HIS A 78 -4.71 -10.35 -2.70
CA HIS A 78 -5.00 -11.72 -3.10
C HIS A 78 -4.95 -12.64 -1.88
N TRP A 79 -6.11 -12.95 -1.34
CA TRP A 79 -6.29 -13.83 -0.20
C TRP A 79 -6.54 -15.26 -0.69
N LYS A 80 -5.50 -16.08 -0.58
CA LYS A 80 -5.49 -17.44 -1.12
C LYS A 80 -6.41 -18.38 -0.35
N SER A 81 -6.53 -18.18 0.96
CA SER A 81 -7.41 -18.97 1.83
C SER A 81 -8.87 -18.89 1.39
N TRP A 82 -9.29 -17.73 0.89
CA TRP A 82 -10.65 -17.47 0.42
C TRP A 82 -10.78 -17.50 -1.11
N ARG A 83 -9.66 -17.67 -1.83
CA ARG A 83 -9.61 -17.59 -3.30
C ARG A 83 -10.28 -16.30 -3.83
N ARG A 84 -9.97 -15.18 -3.15
CA ARG A 84 -10.53 -13.85 -3.43
C ARG A 84 -9.46 -12.83 -3.75
N GLN A 85 -9.83 -11.87 -4.60
CA GLN A 85 -8.99 -10.72 -4.93
C GLN A 85 -9.80 -9.43 -4.81
N ILE A 86 -9.13 -8.36 -4.41
CA ILE A 86 -9.70 -7.01 -4.48
C ILE A 86 -8.71 -6.15 -5.24
N ARG A 87 -9.18 -5.50 -6.32
CA ARG A 87 -8.40 -4.50 -7.06
C ARG A 87 -8.95 -3.12 -6.78
N ILE A 88 -8.07 -2.16 -6.53
CA ILE A 88 -8.41 -0.78 -6.23
C ILE A 88 -7.59 0.11 -7.12
N GLU A 89 -8.23 0.97 -7.88
CA GLU A 89 -7.60 1.84 -8.87
C GLU A 89 -8.01 3.29 -8.63
N GLY A 90 -7.05 4.21 -8.70
CA GLY A 90 -7.34 5.63 -8.55
C GLY A 90 -6.10 6.52 -8.44
N PRO A 91 -6.34 7.85 -8.36
CA PRO A 91 -5.28 8.80 -8.09
C PRO A 91 -4.67 8.60 -6.71
N VAL A 92 -3.44 9.08 -6.57
CA VAL A 92 -2.65 8.97 -5.35
C VAL A 92 -2.30 10.35 -4.85
N GLU A 93 -2.47 10.56 -3.55
CA GLU A 93 -2.05 11.77 -2.87
C GLU A 93 -1.11 11.46 -1.69
N PRO A 94 -0.14 12.32 -1.38
CA PRO A 94 0.65 12.18 -0.17
C PRO A 94 -0.25 12.38 1.07
N VAL A 95 0.03 11.63 2.14
CA VAL A 95 -0.57 11.94 3.45
C VAL A 95 0.11 13.16 4.07
N ASP A 96 -0.60 13.86 4.94
CA ASP A 96 -0.03 14.99 5.67
C ASP A 96 1.07 14.57 6.67
N ASP A 97 1.89 15.53 7.06
CA ASP A 97 3.03 15.28 7.96
C ASP A 97 2.59 14.80 9.35
N ALA A 98 1.46 15.24 9.86
CA ALA A 98 0.96 14.81 11.17
C ALA A 98 0.60 13.33 11.14
N THR A 99 -0.10 12.88 10.10
CA THR A 99 -0.43 11.48 9.84
C THR A 99 0.83 10.63 9.66
N ALA A 100 1.80 11.11 8.87
CA ALA A 100 3.04 10.40 8.64
C ALA A 100 3.88 10.28 9.92
N ASN A 101 4.00 11.35 10.71
CA ASN A 101 4.72 11.36 11.98
C ASN A 101 4.06 10.43 13.01
N ALA A 102 2.74 10.49 13.15
CA ALA A 102 1.99 9.63 14.07
C ALA A 102 2.23 8.15 13.76
N TYR A 103 2.10 7.76 12.49
CA TYR A 103 2.36 6.37 12.12
C TYR A 103 3.84 5.98 12.27
N PHE A 104 4.80 6.86 11.90
CA PHE A 104 6.23 6.58 12.07
C PHE A 104 6.59 6.29 13.53
N ALA A 105 6.00 7.01 14.47
CA ALA A 105 6.23 6.82 15.90
C ALA A 105 5.76 5.44 16.42
N THR A 106 4.79 4.81 15.76
CA THR A 106 4.30 3.46 16.14
C THR A 106 5.18 2.32 15.64
N ARG A 107 6.13 2.58 14.76
CA ARG A 107 7.01 1.54 14.19
C ARG A 107 8.02 1.06 15.24
N SER A 108 8.44 -0.20 15.12
CA SER A 108 9.54 -0.71 15.93
C SER A 108 10.80 0.13 15.72
N ARG A 109 11.60 0.27 16.78
CA ARG A 109 12.84 1.05 16.75
C ARG A 109 13.75 0.67 15.57
N ASP A 110 13.96 -0.63 15.35
CA ASP A 110 14.79 -1.10 14.24
C ASP A 110 14.24 -0.71 12.87
N SER A 111 12.90 -0.71 12.72
CA SER A 111 12.24 -0.23 11.50
C SER A 111 12.39 1.29 11.31
N GLN A 112 12.42 2.06 12.41
CA GLN A 112 12.68 3.50 12.36
C GLN A 112 14.13 3.78 11.96
N LEU A 113 15.09 3.08 12.57
CA LEU A 113 16.52 3.19 12.23
C LEU A 113 16.80 2.76 10.79
N GLY A 114 16.20 1.66 10.35
CA GLY A 114 16.30 1.17 8.98
C GLY A 114 15.78 2.18 7.93
N ALA A 115 14.76 2.97 8.27
CA ALA A 115 14.27 4.03 7.39
C ALA A 115 15.29 5.15 7.19
N TRP A 116 16.11 5.44 8.19
CA TRP A 116 17.23 6.39 8.11
C TRP A 116 18.43 5.83 7.35
N ALA A 117 18.77 4.57 7.57
CA ALA A 117 19.95 3.94 6.99
C ALA A 117 19.81 3.59 5.50
N SER A 118 18.57 3.44 5.00
CA SER A 118 18.30 2.88 3.69
C SER A 118 18.06 3.92 2.59
N ASP A 119 18.94 3.93 1.58
CA ASP A 119 18.68 4.58 0.29
C ASP A 119 17.80 3.64 -0.57
N GLN A 120 16.57 3.44 -0.19
CA GLN A 120 15.68 2.42 -0.74
C GLN A 120 15.67 2.40 -2.28
N SER A 121 15.85 1.21 -2.87
CA SER A 121 15.84 0.93 -4.32
C SER A 121 17.04 1.49 -5.10
N ARG A 122 18.03 2.08 -4.47
CA ARG A 122 19.30 2.46 -5.11
C ARG A 122 20.27 1.27 -5.12
N PRO A 123 21.20 1.20 -6.07
CA PRO A 123 22.24 0.18 -6.08
C PRO A 123 23.01 0.15 -4.77
N LEU A 124 23.22 -1.03 -4.21
CA LEU A 124 24.01 -1.26 -3.01
C LEU A 124 25.20 -2.14 -3.40
N PRO A 125 26.42 -1.59 -3.47
CA PRO A 125 27.60 -2.34 -3.93
C PRO A 125 27.96 -3.50 -3.01
N ASP A 126 27.80 -3.35 -1.69
CA ASP A 126 28.05 -4.37 -0.69
C ASP A 126 27.07 -4.25 0.47
N ARG A 127 26.61 -5.38 0.98
CA ARG A 127 25.72 -5.45 2.15
C ARG A 127 26.36 -4.82 3.39
N ALA A 128 27.67 -4.94 3.56
CA ALA A 128 28.42 -4.35 4.68
C ALA A 128 28.26 -2.83 4.75
N ILE A 129 28.10 -2.15 3.61
CA ILE A 129 27.87 -0.69 3.58
C ILE A 129 26.54 -0.35 4.29
N PHE A 130 25.49 -1.10 4.03
CA PHE A 130 24.21 -0.90 4.70
C PHE A 130 24.29 -1.21 6.20
N GLU A 131 24.97 -2.29 6.57
CA GLU A 131 25.15 -2.70 7.97
C GLU A 131 25.94 -1.66 8.76
N GLN A 132 27.00 -1.10 8.16
CA GLN A 132 27.74 0.02 8.76
C GLN A 132 26.85 1.25 8.95
N ARG A 133 26.11 1.67 7.93
CA ARG A 133 25.18 2.82 8.02
C ARG A 133 24.10 2.60 9.07
N PHE A 134 23.59 1.38 9.20
CA PHE A 134 22.61 1.04 10.24
C PHE A 134 23.22 1.21 11.64
N ALA A 135 24.46 0.73 11.85
CA ALA A 135 25.17 0.88 13.12
C ALA A 135 25.46 2.38 13.45
N GLU A 136 25.83 3.17 12.46
CA GLU A 136 26.05 4.62 12.60
C GLU A 136 24.74 5.33 13.02
N VAL A 137 23.63 5.02 12.36
CA VAL A 137 22.30 5.56 12.69
C VAL A 137 21.86 5.09 14.09
N GLN A 138 22.13 3.85 14.46
CA GLN A 138 21.85 3.31 15.77
C GLN A 138 22.62 4.08 16.86
N ALA A 139 23.90 4.35 16.64
CA ALA A 139 24.73 5.15 17.54
C ALA A 139 24.24 6.61 17.64
N LEU A 140 23.85 7.21 16.51
CA LEU A 140 23.34 8.59 16.46
C LEU A 140 22.08 8.79 17.34
N PHE A 141 21.24 7.79 17.41
CA PHE A 141 19.98 7.83 18.17
C PHE A 141 20.00 6.96 19.43
N ALA A 142 21.15 6.52 19.95
CA ALA A 142 21.25 5.53 21.03
C ALA A 142 20.28 5.79 22.19
N ASP A 143 20.25 7.01 22.73
CA ASP A 143 19.44 7.42 23.88
C ASP A 143 18.37 8.46 23.52
N LYS A 144 17.96 8.52 22.26
CA LYS A 144 17.03 9.53 21.76
C LYS A 144 15.87 8.87 20.98
N PRO A 145 14.69 9.52 20.97
CA PRO A 145 13.65 9.15 20.00
C PRO A 145 14.18 9.26 18.57
N VAL A 146 13.76 8.33 17.71
CA VAL A 146 14.09 8.37 16.28
C VAL A 146 13.02 9.17 15.56
N PRO A 147 13.31 10.40 15.07
CA PRO A 147 12.35 11.19 14.32
C PRO A 147 12.10 10.57 12.94
N ARG A 148 10.99 10.90 12.29
CA ARG A 148 10.73 10.51 10.92
C ARG A 148 11.75 11.17 9.98
N PRO A 149 12.45 10.42 9.12
CA PRO A 149 13.33 11.03 8.13
C PRO A 149 12.52 11.79 7.06
N PRO A 150 13.04 12.89 6.50
CA PRO A 150 12.31 13.75 5.57
C PRO A 150 11.88 13.03 4.28
N HIS A 151 12.61 12.01 3.86
CA HIS A 151 12.33 11.20 2.67
C HIS A 151 11.32 10.07 2.92
N TRP A 152 10.81 9.91 4.14
CA TRP A 152 9.86 8.84 4.46
C TRP A 152 8.48 9.43 4.74
N SER A 153 7.47 8.98 4.01
CA SER A 153 6.08 9.42 4.17
C SER A 153 5.10 8.34 3.72
N GLY A 154 3.83 8.67 3.70
CA GLY A 154 2.75 7.82 3.20
C GLY A 154 2.10 8.37 1.96
N PHE A 155 1.42 7.47 1.26
CA PHE A 155 0.54 7.78 0.14
C PHE A 155 -0.82 7.18 0.39
N ARG A 156 -1.86 7.88 -0.07
CA ARG A 156 -3.24 7.43 -0.09
C ARG A 156 -3.67 7.22 -1.53
N VAL A 157 -4.15 6.02 -1.85
CA VAL A 157 -4.86 5.76 -3.10
C VAL A 157 -6.32 6.11 -2.87
N VAL A 158 -6.83 7.13 -3.56
CA VAL A 158 -8.24 7.55 -3.52
C VAL A 158 -9.00 6.73 -4.56
N PRO A 159 -9.84 5.77 -4.15
CA PRO A 159 -10.40 4.82 -5.09
C PRO A 159 -11.43 5.47 -6.03
N GLN A 160 -11.25 5.25 -7.31
CA GLN A 160 -12.23 5.54 -8.36
C GLN A 160 -12.92 4.29 -8.87
N ARG A 161 -12.26 3.14 -8.71
CA ARG A 161 -12.77 1.83 -9.08
C ARG A 161 -12.30 0.79 -8.09
N ILE A 162 -13.23 -0.05 -7.60
CA ILE A 162 -12.94 -1.19 -6.74
C ILE A 162 -13.60 -2.42 -7.36
N GLU A 163 -12.84 -3.48 -7.60
CA GLU A 163 -13.35 -4.76 -8.08
C GLU A 163 -13.14 -5.84 -7.03
N PHE A 164 -14.21 -6.53 -6.70
CA PHE A 164 -14.22 -7.73 -5.87
C PHE A 164 -14.36 -8.95 -6.78
N TRP A 165 -13.34 -9.78 -6.79
CA TRP A 165 -13.26 -11.00 -7.58
C TRP A 165 -13.26 -12.21 -6.65
N GLU A 166 -14.12 -13.17 -6.93
CA GLU A 166 -14.23 -14.43 -6.20
C GLU A 166 -14.14 -15.60 -7.18
N ASP A 167 -13.31 -16.58 -6.82
CA ASP A 167 -13.15 -17.78 -7.63
C ASP A 167 -14.41 -18.64 -7.62
N ARG A 168 -14.74 -19.20 -8.77
CA ARG A 168 -15.86 -20.13 -8.97
C ARG A 168 -15.45 -21.26 -9.90
N ASP A 169 -16.13 -22.39 -9.79
CA ASP A 169 -15.91 -23.55 -10.63
C ASP A 169 -16.00 -23.21 -12.13
N HIS A 170 -15.30 -23.98 -12.93
CA HIS A 170 -15.26 -23.83 -14.38
C HIS A 170 -14.79 -22.45 -14.88
N ARG A 171 -14.08 -21.69 -14.04
CA ARG A 171 -13.62 -20.30 -14.29
C ARG A 171 -14.76 -19.28 -14.47
N LEU A 172 -15.97 -19.61 -14.04
CA LEU A 172 -17.12 -18.71 -14.05
C LEU A 172 -17.08 -17.76 -12.84
N HIS A 173 -16.00 -17.03 -12.70
CA HIS A 173 -15.69 -16.20 -11.55
C HIS A 173 -16.74 -15.11 -11.34
N HIS A 174 -17.09 -14.87 -10.06
CA HIS A 174 -17.97 -13.77 -9.71
C HIS A 174 -17.14 -12.50 -9.58
N ARG A 175 -17.53 -11.46 -10.32
CA ARG A 175 -16.80 -10.19 -10.39
C ARG A 175 -17.76 -9.03 -10.21
N ARG A 176 -17.72 -8.38 -9.04
CA ARG A 176 -18.46 -7.15 -8.73
C ARG A 176 -17.53 -5.98 -8.89
N VAL A 177 -17.94 -4.96 -9.59
CA VAL A 177 -17.18 -3.73 -9.77
C VAL A 177 -17.98 -2.55 -9.26
N PHE A 178 -17.33 -1.71 -8.49
CA PHE A 178 -17.85 -0.43 -8.03
C PHE A 178 -17.07 0.69 -8.72
N THR A 179 -17.78 1.61 -9.35
CA THR A 179 -17.21 2.79 -10.01
C THR A 179 -17.72 4.03 -9.30
N ARG A 180 -16.81 4.95 -8.96
CA ARG A 180 -17.16 6.18 -8.24
C ARG A 180 -17.96 7.12 -9.12
N THR A 181 -19.07 7.64 -8.59
CA THR A 181 -19.95 8.57 -9.27
C THR A 181 -20.33 9.70 -8.32
N GLY A 182 -19.96 10.94 -8.62
CA GLY A 182 -20.30 12.07 -7.76
C GLY A 182 -20.05 11.77 -6.27
N ASN A 183 -21.13 11.60 -5.50
CA ASN A 183 -21.07 11.35 -4.06
C ASN A 183 -21.29 9.86 -3.68
N GLY A 184 -21.29 8.95 -4.65
CA GLY A 184 -21.62 7.54 -4.40
C GLY A 184 -20.85 6.56 -5.28
N TRP A 185 -21.42 5.35 -5.39
CA TRP A 185 -20.84 4.26 -6.15
C TRP A 185 -21.92 3.61 -7.00
N ASP A 186 -21.61 3.38 -8.27
CA ASP A 186 -22.39 2.51 -9.15
C ASP A 186 -21.80 1.11 -9.10
N GLU A 187 -22.67 0.12 -8.86
CA GLU A 187 -22.29 -1.27 -8.85
C GLU A 187 -22.66 -1.95 -10.16
N GLY A 188 -21.79 -2.80 -10.67
CA GLY A 188 -22.00 -3.62 -11.84
C GLY A 188 -21.32 -4.98 -11.74
N LEU A 189 -21.64 -5.85 -12.69
CA LEU A 189 -21.00 -7.15 -12.85
C LEU A 189 -20.09 -7.14 -14.08
N LEU A 190 -19.01 -7.90 -14.01
CA LEU A 190 -18.13 -8.15 -15.14
C LEU A 190 -18.20 -9.62 -15.56
N TYR A 191 -18.06 -9.86 -16.86
CA TYR A 191 -17.84 -11.23 -17.34
C TYR A 191 -16.59 -11.84 -16.71
N PRO A 192 -16.58 -13.17 -16.47
CA PRO A 192 -15.40 -13.89 -15.95
C PRO A 192 -14.18 -13.74 -16.84
#